data_06ff49363fe2a97f33cafcac1582670c
#
_entry.id   06ff49363fe2a97f33cafcac1582670c
#
_cell.length_a   1.000
_cell.length_b   1.000
_cell.length_c   1.000
_cell.angle_alpha   90.00
_cell.angle_beta   90.00
_cell.angle_gamma   90.00
#
_symmetry.space_group_name_H-M   'P 1'
#
loop_
_entity.id
_entity.type
_entity.pdbx_description
1 polymer ?
#
loop_
_entity_poly.entity_id
_entity_poly.type
_entity_poly.pdbx_seq_one_letter_code
_entity_poly.pdbx_strand_id
1 'polypeptide(L)'
;MGQAEQHGDPANHLAARHRHVLVLGDYRQTVTIVRSLGRIGFRITLGTSEGRSSTALSRFVSEVRVFQESDRDRFLDQLEDYLRREKPDYVFPVGEDQARCIARATERFMPLATWVMPDPDTLLRCLDKRALYELTPTLGIPTAAWRKFTDIAGWSRAVHELGFPVVVKRKDSSANLRQKKAIILRTPDAFDAFLTELANEPDVGSLLLQKFASGARQNCHIAADRGRLVAYFQQKVLRTDELDGTGIGVEGVSVPVAPDLRAYCERLVEALGYHGIGCIQFMVDEASGAVAFLEFNPRMDSTAALPYRLGYDYPRMAVEIAARVALAPLTRAYPAGKRYHWLYGDVLSWFGCRKQGRQSSAELLRWALRMSWRTLTSYHLTWDARDPMPTLHMFWKKLSRAVRRQRPG
;
A
#
# COMPACT_ATOMS: atom_id res chain seq x y z
N MET A 1 -21.50 -48.20 -2.62
CA MET A 1 -20.05 -47.91 -2.87
C MET A 1 -20.00 -46.53 -3.44
N GLY A 2 -19.79 -45.52 -2.56
CA GLY A 2 -19.70 -44.12 -2.95
C GLY A 2 -18.24 -43.76 -3.24
N GLN A 3 -17.99 -43.22 -4.41
CA GLN A 3 -16.70 -42.63 -4.75
C GLN A 3 -16.54 -41.33 -3.96
N ALA A 4 -15.59 -41.32 -3.03
CA ALA A 4 -15.12 -40.08 -2.39
C ALA A 4 -14.34 -39.30 -3.43
N GLU A 5 -14.91 -38.22 -3.93
CA GLU A 5 -14.18 -37.22 -4.70
C GLU A 5 -13.05 -36.64 -3.81
N GLN A 6 -11.84 -37.04 -4.14
CA GLN A 6 -10.62 -36.41 -3.56
C GLN A 6 -10.60 -34.96 -4.00
N HIS A 7 -11.02 -34.07 -3.13
CA HIS A 7 -10.72 -32.64 -3.23
C HIS A 7 -9.21 -32.49 -3.06
N GLY A 8 -8.49 -32.46 -4.18
CA GLY A 8 -7.06 -32.20 -4.20
C GLY A 8 -6.76 -30.86 -3.49
N ASP A 9 -5.79 -30.88 -2.61
CA ASP A 9 -5.31 -29.68 -1.90
C ASP A 9 -5.02 -28.57 -2.93
N PRO A 10 -5.67 -27.38 -2.85
CA PRO A 10 -5.41 -26.25 -3.76
C PRO A 10 -3.94 -25.84 -3.81
N ALA A 11 -3.13 -26.16 -2.76
CA ALA A 11 -1.70 -26.01 -2.74
C ALA A 11 -0.97 -26.71 -3.89
N ASN A 12 -1.55 -27.82 -4.41
CA ASN A 12 -0.90 -28.63 -5.45
C ASN A 12 -1.05 -28.07 -6.87
N HIS A 13 -2.03 -27.18 -7.14
CA HIS A 13 -2.19 -26.62 -8.49
C HIS A 13 -1.16 -25.55 -8.85
N LEU A 14 -0.60 -24.83 -7.88
CA LEU A 14 0.52 -23.89 -8.10
C LEU A 14 1.90 -24.55 -7.93
N ALA A 15 2.00 -25.63 -7.13
CA ALA A 15 3.27 -26.31 -6.82
C ALA A 15 3.84 -27.16 -7.97
N ALA A 16 3.08 -27.45 -9.01
CA ALA A 16 3.50 -28.33 -10.09
C ALA A 16 4.13 -27.54 -11.25
N ARG A 17 5.33 -27.11 -11.11
CA ARG A 17 6.38 -26.68 -12.05
C ARG A 17 7.07 -25.41 -11.55
N HIS A 18 8.36 -25.27 -11.83
CA HIS A 18 9.17 -24.05 -11.55
C HIS A 18 8.61 -22.84 -12.28
N ARG A 19 7.51 -22.26 -11.76
CA ARG A 19 6.86 -21.12 -12.36
C ARG A 19 7.69 -19.86 -12.11
N HIS A 20 7.84 -19.07 -13.15
CA HIS A 20 8.64 -17.86 -13.12
C HIS A 20 7.73 -16.64 -12.88
N VAL A 21 8.05 -15.83 -11.88
CA VAL A 21 7.37 -14.56 -11.63
C VAL A 21 8.36 -13.39 -11.68
N LEU A 22 8.02 -12.37 -12.46
CA LEU A 22 8.65 -11.05 -12.38
C LEU A 22 7.90 -10.23 -11.32
N VAL A 23 8.54 -9.98 -10.18
CA VAL A 23 8.05 -9.05 -9.15
C VAL A 23 8.62 -7.67 -9.47
N LEU A 24 7.78 -6.72 -9.87
CA LEU A 24 8.18 -5.44 -10.44
C LEU A 24 8.02 -4.31 -9.43
N GLY A 25 9.13 -3.77 -8.97
CA GLY A 25 9.24 -2.70 -7.98
C GLY A 25 9.78 -3.17 -6.62
N ASP A 26 10.68 -2.39 -6.02
CA ASP A 26 11.27 -2.65 -4.70
C ASP A 26 10.73 -1.70 -3.65
N TYR A 27 9.62 -2.10 -3.05
CA TYR A 27 8.94 -1.42 -1.97
C TYR A 27 8.99 -2.26 -0.68
N ARG A 28 8.55 -1.71 0.45
CA ARG A 28 8.52 -2.43 1.72
C ARG A 28 7.76 -3.77 1.65
N GLN A 29 6.62 -3.78 0.98
CA GLN A 29 5.79 -4.99 0.80
C GLN A 29 6.41 -6.02 -0.14
N THR A 30 7.31 -5.62 -1.03
CA THR A 30 7.98 -6.53 -1.98
C THR A 30 8.70 -7.67 -1.26
N VAL A 31 9.31 -7.39 -0.10
CA VAL A 31 9.98 -8.42 0.72
C VAL A 31 9.00 -9.53 1.14
N THR A 32 7.77 -9.17 1.49
CA THR A 32 6.73 -10.16 1.86
C THR A 32 6.26 -10.96 0.64
N ILE A 33 6.09 -10.30 -0.52
CA ILE A 33 5.72 -10.97 -1.78
C ILE A 33 6.77 -12.02 -2.17
N VAL A 34 8.04 -11.61 -2.20
CA VAL A 34 9.17 -12.47 -2.54
C VAL A 34 9.27 -13.67 -1.59
N ARG A 35 9.09 -13.46 -0.28
CA ARG A 35 9.11 -14.54 0.72
C ARG A 35 7.94 -15.49 0.59
N SER A 36 6.75 -14.99 0.33
CA SER A 36 5.56 -15.82 0.13
C SER A 36 5.73 -16.72 -1.08
N LEU A 37 5.96 -16.12 -2.25
CA LEU A 37 6.05 -16.84 -3.52
C LEU A 37 7.29 -17.76 -3.57
N GLY A 38 8.42 -17.33 -3.01
CA GLY A 38 9.62 -18.16 -2.95
C GLY A 38 9.46 -19.39 -2.05
N ARG A 39 8.68 -19.31 -0.94
CA ARG A 39 8.41 -20.47 -0.08
C ARG A 39 7.53 -21.53 -0.74
N ILE A 40 6.74 -21.16 -1.72
CA ILE A 40 5.91 -22.09 -2.49
C ILE A 40 6.56 -22.49 -3.83
N GLY A 41 7.86 -22.17 -4.02
CA GLY A 41 8.68 -22.71 -5.10
C GLY A 41 8.73 -21.89 -6.39
N PHE A 42 8.27 -20.63 -6.39
CA PHE A 42 8.45 -19.77 -7.56
C PHE A 42 9.92 -19.40 -7.77
N ARG A 43 10.38 -19.42 -9.04
CA ARG A 43 11.58 -18.71 -9.47
C ARG A 43 11.22 -17.22 -9.54
N ILE A 44 11.96 -16.37 -8.82
CA ILE A 44 11.64 -14.95 -8.72
C ILE A 44 12.71 -14.10 -9.38
N THR A 45 12.34 -13.33 -10.39
CA THR A 45 13.11 -12.19 -10.87
C THR A 45 12.57 -10.93 -10.21
N LEU A 46 13.42 -10.17 -9.54
CA LEU A 46 13.10 -8.86 -9.00
C LEU A 46 13.40 -7.77 -10.02
N GLY A 47 12.38 -7.09 -10.52
CA GLY A 47 12.50 -5.86 -11.30
C GLY A 47 12.62 -4.65 -10.38
N THR A 48 13.66 -3.83 -10.56
CA THR A 48 13.93 -2.68 -9.68
C THR A 48 14.63 -1.57 -10.44
N SER A 49 14.56 -0.34 -9.96
CA SER A 49 15.33 0.79 -10.50
C SER A 49 16.79 0.83 -10.05
N GLU A 50 17.15 0.08 -9.00
CA GLU A 50 18.49 0.02 -8.43
C GLU A 50 19.00 -1.42 -8.37
N GLY A 51 20.15 -1.74 -8.98
CA GLY A 51 20.73 -3.09 -8.97
C GLY A 51 21.10 -3.62 -7.57
N ARG A 52 21.28 -2.74 -6.57
CA ARG A 52 21.55 -3.08 -5.17
C ARG A 52 20.39 -2.63 -4.28
N SER A 53 19.23 -3.21 -4.48
CA SER A 53 18.08 -3.01 -3.61
C SER A 53 18.14 -3.93 -2.38
N SER A 54 17.39 -3.58 -1.32
CA SER A 54 17.40 -4.41 -0.11
C SER A 54 16.70 -5.74 -0.34
N THR A 55 15.63 -5.75 -1.10
CA THR A 55 14.90 -6.99 -1.42
C THR A 55 15.72 -7.93 -2.31
N ALA A 56 16.62 -7.39 -3.14
CA ALA A 56 17.54 -8.20 -3.97
C ALA A 56 18.42 -9.14 -3.17
N LEU A 57 18.64 -8.88 -1.87
CA LEU A 57 19.42 -9.73 -0.98
C LEU A 57 18.59 -10.82 -0.30
N SER A 58 17.30 -10.93 -0.62
CA SER A 58 16.49 -12.05 -0.15
C SER A 58 16.97 -13.35 -0.79
N ARG A 59 17.08 -14.41 0.04
CA ARG A 59 17.42 -15.76 -0.43
C ARG A 59 16.44 -16.33 -1.46
N PHE A 60 15.28 -15.73 -1.60
CA PHE A 60 14.22 -16.14 -2.51
C PHE A 60 14.28 -15.44 -3.87
N VAL A 61 15.10 -14.41 -4.04
CA VAL A 61 15.34 -13.75 -5.32
C VAL A 61 16.36 -14.55 -6.10
N SER A 62 15.97 -15.04 -7.26
CA SER A 62 16.83 -15.83 -8.17
C SER A 62 17.63 -14.93 -9.09
N GLU A 63 17.07 -13.78 -9.47
CA GLU A 63 17.65 -12.83 -10.42
C GLU A 63 17.19 -11.40 -10.12
N VAL A 64 18.04 -10.42 -10.43
CA VAL A 64 17.71 -9.00 -10.35
C VAL A 64 17.80 -8.38 -11.72
N ARG A 65 16.72 -7.70 -12.14
CA ARG A 65 16.69 -6.95 -13.40
C ARG A 65 16.48 -5.47 -13.11
N VAL A 66 17.35 -4.63 -13.67
CA VAL A 66 17.25 -3.18 -13.51
C VAL A 66 16.46 -2.61 -14.69
N PHE A 67 15.43 -1.80 -14.36
CA PHE A 67 14.62 -1.04 -15.28
C PHE A 67 14.81 0.46 -15.02
N GLN A 68 14.80 1.28 -16.08
CA GLN A 68 15.00 2.73 -15.94
C GLN A 68 13.65 3.43 -15.69
N GLU A 69 13.14 3.28 -14.47
CA GLU A 69 11.82 3.77 -14.05
C GLU A 69 11.67 5.30 -14.07
N SER A 70 12.78 6.06 -14.09
CA SER A 70 12.77 7.52 -14.18
C SER A 70 12.39 8.04 -15.57
N ASP A 71 12.53 7.21 -16.60
CA ASP A 71 12.11 7.47 -17.97
C ASP A 71 11.01 6.47 -18.32
N ARG A 72 9.80 6.97 -18.46
CA ARG A 72 8.61 6.14 -18.66
C ARG A 72 8.68 5.31 -19.94
N ASP A 73 9.05 5.93 -21.05
CA ASP A 73 9.01 5.25 -22.35
C ASP A 73 10.11 4.18 -22.40
N ARG A 74 11.29 4.52 -21.91
CA ARG A 74 12.39 3.58 -21.79
C ARG A 74 12.09 2.42 -20.82
N PHE A 75 11.40 2.69 -19.73
CA PHE A 75 10.91 1.65 -18.82
C PHE A 75 9.99 0.68 -19.55
N LEU A 76 8.99 1.19 -20.30
CA LEU A 76 8.04 0.37 -21.03
C LEU A 76 8.73 -0.46 -22.13
N ASP A 77 9.68 0.13 -22.87
CA ASP A 77 10.44 -0.59 -23.89
C ASP A 77 11.28 -1.71 -23.29
N GLN A 78 12.01 -1.42 -22.21
CA GLN A 78 12.81 -2.43 -21.50
C GLN A 78 11.97 -3.55 -20.92
N LEU A 79 10.77 -3.22 -20.41
CA LEU A 79 9.84 -4.21 -19.86
C LEU A 79 9.29 -5.10 -20.98
N GLU A 80 8.88 -4.55 -22.11
CA GLU A 80 8.40 -5.33 -23.25
C GLU A 80 9.47 -6.28 -23.78
N ASP A 81 10.69 -5.78 -24.00
CA ASP A 81 11.83 -6.59 -24.44
C ASP A 81 12.11 -7.74 -23.47
N TYR A 82 12.03 -7.47 -22.17
CA TYR A 82 12.20 -8.50 -21.14
C TYR A 82 11.09 -9.56 -21.22
N LEU A 83 9.82 -9.14 -21.31
CA LEU A 83 8.67 -10.05 -21.34
C LEU A 83 8.68 -10.94 -22.59
N ARG A 84 9.03 -10.37 -23.74
CA ARG A 84 9.13 -11.14 -25.00
C ARG A 84 10.24 -12.18 -24.97
N ARG A 85 11.35 -11.88 -24.30
CA ARG A 85 12.55 -12.71 -24.25
C ARG A 85 12.45 -13.79 -23.14
N GLU A 86 12.14 -13.39 -21.93
CA GLU A 86 12.17 -14.26 -20.74
C GLU A 86 10.85 -14.98 -20.48
N LYS A 87 9.75 -14.48 -21.01
CA LYS A 87 8.39 -15.03 -20.96
C LYS A 87 8.02 -15.53 -19.54
N PRO A 88 8.06 -14.66 -18.51
CA PRO A 88 7.64 -15.08 -17.18
C PRO A 88 6.17 -15.52 -17.19
N ASP A 89 5.83 -16.54 -16.41
CA ASP A 89 4.43 -16.99 -16.26
C ASP A 89 3.54 -15.89 -15.68
N TYR A 90 4.11 -15.11 -14.73
CA TYR A 90 3.40 -14.05 -14.04
C TYR A 90 4.23 -12.78 -13.95
N VAL A 91 3.55 -11.62 -14.03
CA VAL A 91 4.13 -10.32 -13.68
C VAL A 91 3.33 -9.74 -12.52
N PHE A 92 4.02 -9.43 -11.43
CA PHE A 92 3.43 -8.86 -10.21
C PHE A 92 3.91 -7.42 -10.03
N PRO A 93 3.17 -6.41 -10.53
CA PRO A 93 3.49 -5.00 -10.28
C PRO A 93 3.21 -4.66 -8.82
N VAL A 94 4.21 -4.13 -8.12
CA VAL A 94 4.09 -3.78 -6.70
C VAL A 94 3.84 -2.29 -6.50
N GLY A 95 4.41 -1.46 -7.38
CA GLY A 95 4.26 -0.01 -7.36
C GLY A 95 3.05 0.48 -8.15
N GLU A 96 2.40 1.50 -7.65
CA GLU A 96 1.25 2.12 -8.33
C GLU A 96 1.64 2.76 -9.66
N ASP A 97 2.82 3.38 -9.73
CA ASP A 97 3.28 4.06 -10.96
C ASP A 97 3.59 3.07 -12.07
N GLN A 98 4.27 1.96 -11.76
CA GLN A 98 4.51 0.88 -12.72
C GLN A 98 3.18 0.27 -13.19
N ALA A 99 2.30 -0.09 -12.25
CA ALA A 99 0.98 -0.67 -12.57
C ALA A 99 0.16 0.27 -13.46
N ARG A 100 0.17 1.57 -13.17
CA ARG A 100 -0.51 2.60 -13.96
C ARG A 100 0.06 2.74 -15.36
N CYS A 101 1.39 2.77 -15.51
CA CYS A 101 2.03 2.86 -16.82
C CYS A 101 1.64 1.67 -17.70
N ILE A 102 1.65 0.47 -17.13
CA ILE A 102 1.26 -0.77 -17.78
C ILE A 102 -0.24 -0.75 -18.13
N ALA A 103 -1.11 -0.36 -17.20
CA ALA A 103 -2.55 -0.28 -17.41
C ALA A 103 -2.94 0.73 -18.51
N ARG A 104 -2.18 1.81 -18.68
CA ARG A 104 -2.39 2.79 -19.77
C ARG A 104 -1.90 2.31 -21.13
N ALA A 105 -1.10 1.23 -21.18
CA ALA A 105 -0.59 0.62 -22.39
C ALA A 105 -1.12 -0.82 -22.56
N THR A 106 -2.41 -1.00 -22.31
CA THR A 106 -3.10 -2.31 -22.22
C THR A 106 -2.86 -3.20 -23.43
N GLU A 107 -3.05 -2.67 -24.66
CA GLU A 107 -2.87 -3.43 -25.89
C GLU A 107 -1.43 -3.94 -26.07
N ARG A 108 -0.46 -3.18 -25.58
CA ARG A 108 0.95 -3.51 -25.65
C ARG A 108 1.33 -4.63 -24.67
N PHE A 109 0.77 -4.62 -23.46
CA PHE A 109 1.28 -5.44 -22.36
C PHE A 109 0.39 -6.62 -21.96
N MET A 110 -0.94 -6.48 -22.02
CA MET A 110 -1.82 -7.57 -21.53
C MET A 110 -1.60 -8.90 -22.24
N PRO A 111 -1.29 -8.96 -23.55
CA PRO A 111 -1.03 -10.23 -24.24
C PRO A 111 0.29 -10.92 -23.86
N LEU A 112 1.22 -10.22 -23.18
CA LEU A 112 2.60 -10.70 -23.00
C LEU A 112 2.80 -11.60 -21.76
N ALA A 113 1.90 -11.53 -20.78
CA ALA A 113 2.03 -12.30 -19.54
C ALA A 113 0.69 -12.41 -18.79
N THR A 114 0.62 -13.28 -17.77
CA THR A 114 -0.44 -13.24 -16.78
C THR A 114 -0.12 -12.16 -15.73
N TRP A 115 -0.94 -11.12 -15.69
CA TRP A 115 -0.74 -9.98 -14.81
C TRP A 115 -1.39 -10.19 -13.45
N VAL A 116 -0.60 -10.06 -12.38
CA VAL A 116 -1.06 -10.15 -10.99
C VAL A 116 -1.46 -8.75 -10.52
N MET A 117 -2.50 -8.22 -11.13
CA MET A 117 -3.09 -6.91 -10.82
C MET A 117 -4.57 -6.92 -11.25
N PRO A 118 -5.39 -5.99 -10.76
CA PRO A 118 -6.75 -5.82 -11.27
C PRO A 118 -6.79 -5.49 -12.77
N ASP A 119 -7.96 -5.66 -13.35
CA ASP A 119 -8.22 -5.17 -14.71
C ASP A 119 -7.75 -3.71 -14.86
N PRO A 120 -7.12 -3.33 -15.99
CA PRO A 120 -6.55 -1.99 -16.19
C PRO A 120 -7.50 -0.83 -15.88
N ASP A 121 -8.75 -0.88 -16.34
CA ASP A 121 -9.72 0.19 -16.11
C ASP A 121 -10.12 0.26 -14.64
N THR A 122 -10.36 -0.89 -14.01
CA THR A 122 -10.63 -1.00 -12.58
C THR A 122 -9.46 -0.48 -11.74
N LEU A 123 -8.22 -0.84 -12.11
CA LEU A 123 -7.02 -0.34 -11.45
C LEU A 123 -6.94 1.19 -11.55
N LEU A 124 -7.08 1.76 -12.73
CA LEU A 124 -7.01 3.21 -12.95
C LEU A 124 -8.11 3.95 -12.18
N ARG A 125 -9.32 3.38 -12.12
CA ARG A 125 -10.43 3.92 -11.32
C ARG A 125 -10.14 3.89 -9.82
N CYS A 126 -9.55 2.83 -9.30
CA CYS A 126 -9.16 2.74 -7.90
C CYS A 126 -8.05 3.73 -7.52
N LEU A 127 -7.15 4.07 -8.46
CA LEU A 127 -6.09 5.04 -8.24
C LEU A 127 -6.56 6.50 -8.28
N ASP A 128 -7.75 6.79 -8.80
CA ASP A 128 -8.35 8.12 -8.80
C ASP A 128 -9.31 8.29 -7.61
N LYS A 129 -8.85 9.03 -6.58
CA LYS A 129 -9.65 9.31 -5.37
C LYS A 129 -10.97 10.02 -5.70
N ARG A 130 -10.98 10.88 -6.73
CA ARG A 130 -12.21 11.59 -7.14
C ARG A 130 -13.25 10.59 -7.64
N ALA A 131 -12.86 9.67 -8.52
CA ALA A 131 -13.78 8.66 -9.04
C ALA A 131 -14.37 7.80 -7.91
N LEU A 132 -13.54 7.46 -6.89
CA LEU A 132 -14.02 6.71 -5.74
C LEU A 132 -14.90 7.54 -4.81
N TYR A 133 -14.60 8.83 -4.60
CA TYR A 133 -15.43 9.72 -3.75
C TYR A 133 -16.77 10.06 -4.40
N GLU A 134 -16.87 9.99 -5.72
CA GLU A 134 -18.13 10.08 -6.46
C GLU A 134 -18.94 8.76 -6.35
N LEU A 135 -18.25 7.62 -6.38
CA LEU A 135 -18.89 6.30 -6.32
C LEU A 135 -19.36 5.91 -4.91
N THR A 136 -18.53 6.10 -3.89
CA THR A 136 -18.78 5.53 -2.54
C THR A 136 -20.09 5.98 -1.92
N PRO A 137 -20.56 7.25 -2.04
CA PRO A 137 -21.87 7.64 -1.52
C PRO A 137 -23.03 6.93 -2.21
N THR A 138 -22.93 6.63 -3.50
CA THR A 138 -24.00 5.92 -4.24
C THR A 138 -24.16 4.46 -3.77
N LEU A 139 -23.11 3.93 -3.15
CA LEU A 139 -23.10 2.61 -2.52
C LEU A 139 -23.44 2.66 -1.02
N GLY A 140 -23.82 3.83 -0.48
CA GLY A 140 -24.06 4.02 0.94
C GLY A 140 -22.82 3.83 1.79
N ILE A 141 -21.62 4.12 1.25
CA ILE A 141 -20.34 4.10 1.96
C ILE A 141 -20.03 5.52 2.43
N PRO A 142 -19.92 5.76 3.76
CA PRO A 142 -19.68 7.09 4.29
C PRO A 142 -18.37 7.68 3.75
N THR A 143 -18.45 8.90 3.22
CA THR A 143 -17.30 9.62 2.65
C THR A 143 -17.35 11.06 3.14
N ALA A 144 -16.23 11.56 3.68
CA ALA A 144 -16.17 12.94 4.13
C ALA A 144 -16.38 13.91 2.96
N ALA A 145 -17.15 14.97 3.20
CA ALA A 145 -17.46 15.98 2.18
C ALA A 145 -16.18 16.54 1.56
N TRP A 146 -16.19 16.72 0.25
CA TRP A 146 -15.00 17.11 -0.51
C TRP A 146 -15.36 18.04 -1.69
N ARG A 147 -14.34 18.75 -2.18
CA ARG A 147 -14.45 19.63 -3.36
C ARG A 147 -13.20 19.47 -4.22
N LYS A 148 -13.36 19.47 -5.54
CA LYS A 148 -12.24 19.59 -6.48
C LYS A 148 -11.73 21.03 -6.50
N PHE A 149 -10.49 21.24 -6.92
CA PHE A 149 -10.00 22.58 -7.19
C PHE A 149 -10.73 23.16 -8.42
N THR A 150 -11.18 24.38 -8.29
CA THR A 150 -11.71 25.18 -9.38
C THR A 150 -10.88 26.44 -9.57
N ASP A 151 -10.86 27.28 -8.55
CA ASP A 151 -10.08 28.52 -8.41
C ASP A 151 -9.96 28.86 -6.92
N ILE A 152 -9.15 29.85 -6.60
CA ILE A 152 -8.90 30.29 -5.21
C ILE A 152 -10.21 30.73 -4.52
N ALA A 153 -11.05 31.51 -5.21
CA ALA A 153 -12.30 32.00 -4.65
C ALA A 153 -13.29 30.85 -4.38
N GLY A 154 -13.35 29.85 -5.28
CA GLY A 154 -14.14 28.63 -5.11
C GLY A 154 -13.69 27.83 -3.91
N TRP A 155 -12.38 27.70 -3.67
CA TRP A 155 -11.86 27.02 -2.51
C TRP A 155 -12.07 27.79 -1.20
N SER A 156 -11.97 29.11 -1.21
CA SER A 156 -12.30 29.93 -0.03
C SER A 156 -13.78 29.75 0.38
N ARG A 157 -14.71 29.73 -0.58
CA ARG A 157 -16.10 29.38 -0.30
C ARG A 157 -16.26 27.97 0.23
N ALA A 158 -15.59 27.01 -0.40
CA ALA A 158 -15.66 25.59 -0.01
C ALA A 158 -15.16 25.35 1.43
N VAL A 159 -14.09 26.01 1.85
CA VAL A 159 -13.60 25.94 3.24
C VAL A 159 -14.60 26.53 4.22
N HIS A 160 -15.25 27.63 3.87
CA HIS A 160 -16.30 28.24 4.69
C HIS A 160 -17.49 27.25 4.90
N GLU A 161 -17.87 26.51 3.85
CA GLU A 161 -18.93 25.50 3.93
C GLU A 161 -18.50 24.25 4.73
N LEU A 162 -17.27 23.75 4.49
CA LEU A 162 -16.75 22.55 5.14
C LEU A 162 -16.38 22.78 6.60
N GLY A 163 -15.91 23.99 6.93
CA GLY A 163 -15.32 24.33 8.24
C GLY A 163 -14.00 23.62 8.50
N PHE A 164 -13.15 24.23 9.34
CA PHE A 164 -11.88 23.64 9.75
C PHE A 164 -12.04 22.48 10.75
N PRO A 165 -11.07 21.53 10.78
CA PRO A 165 -9.95 21.37 9.87
C PRO A 165 -10.35 20.83 8.50
N VAL A 166 -9.53 21.13 7.47
CA VAL A 166 -9.65 20.56 6.13
C VAL A 166 -8.35 19.87 5.70
N VAL A 167 -8.45 18.99 4.72
CA VAL A 167 -7.31 18.23 4.17
C VAL A 167 -7.18 18.54 2.69
N VAL A 168 -5.97 18.91 2.26
CA VAL A 168 -5.63 19.04 0.85
C VAL A 168 -4.77 17.86 0.43
N LYS A 169 -5.12 17.24 -0.68
CA LYS A 169 -4.41 16.09 -1.25
C LYS A 169 -4.59 16.00 -2.76
N ARG A 170 -3.73 15.24 -3.44
CA ARG A 170 -3.91 14.97 -4.87
C ARG A 170 -4.97 13.90 -5.09
N LYS A 171 -5.68 13.99 -6.22
CA LYS A 171 -6.63 12.96 -6.67
C LYS A 171 -5.95 11.61 -6.89
N ASP A 172 -4.71 11.65 -7.37
CA ASP A 172 -3.90 10.48 -7.63
C ASP A 172 -3.29 9.92 -6.32
N SER A 173 -3.53 8.64 -6.04
CA SER A 173 -3.06 7.98 -4.83
C SER A 173 -1.54 7.88 -4.74
N SER A 174 -0.82 7.76 -5.88
CA SER A 174 0.63 7.70 -5.90
C SER A 174 1.29 9.07 -5.70
N ALA A 175 0.63 10.14 -6.12
CA ALA A 175 1.20 11.48 -6.11
C ALA A 175 1.30 12.07 -4.70
N ASN A 176 2.39 12.81 -4.48
CA ASN A 176 2.60 13.58 -3.26
C ASN A 176 2.32 15.07 -3.51
N LEU A 177 1.87 15.76 -2.47
CA LEU A 177 1.77 17.19 -2.39
C LEU A 177 2.88 17.70 -1.46
N ARG A 178 3.88 18.39 -2.00
CA ARG A 178 5.04 18.88 -1.25
C ARG A 178 5.69 17.78 -0.38
N GLN A 179 5.96 16.61 -1.00
CA GLN A 179 6.53 15.41 -0.37
C GLN A 179 5.63 14.74 0.68
N LYS A 180 4.39 15.19 0.90
CA LYS A 180 3.40 14.59 1.79
C LYS A 180 2.25 13.94 1.02
N LYS A 181 1.64 12.93 1.60
CA LYS A 181 0.41 12.32 1.05
C LYS A 181 -0.82 13.22 1.19
N ALA A 182 -0.83 14.06 2.22
CA ALA A 182 -1.88 15.02 2.50
C ALA A 182 -1.34 16.15 3.39
N ILE A 183 -1.96 17.33 3.31
CA ILE A 183 -1.70 18.48 4.18
C ILE A 183 -2.97 18.80 4.96
N ILE A 184 -2.88 18.79 6.29
CA ILE A 184 -4.00 19.14 7.17
C ILE A 184 -3.87 20.63 7.50
N LEU A 185 -4.89 21.39 7.12
CA LEU A 185 -5.01 22.82 7.41
C LEU A 185 -6.03 22.99 8.54
N ARG A 186 -5.56 23.48 9.69
CA ARG A 186 -6.34 23.49 10.93
C ARG A 186 -7.02 24.83 11.21
N THR A 187 -6.48 25.91 10.64
CA THR A 187 -6.91 27.30 10.89
C THR A 187 -7.04 28.09 9.60
N PRO A 188 -7.83 29.18 9.58
CA PRO A 188 -7.88 30.10 8.46
C PRO A 188 -6.51 30.57 8.00
N ASP A 189 -5.66 31.02 8.95
CA ASP A 189 -4.31 31.52 8.63
C ASP A 189 -3.44 30.47 7.91
N ALA A 190 -3.54 29.21 8.35
CA ALA A 190 -2.82 28.11 7.67
C ALA A 190 -3.35 27.86 6.26
N PHE A 191 -4.65 28.07 6.03
CA PHE A 191 -5.25 27.95 4.71
C PHE A 191 -4.84 29.11 3.79
N ASP A 192 -4.85 30.34 4.29
CA ASP A 192 -4.44 31.52 3.53
C ASP A 192 -2.93 31.45 3.16
N ALA A 193 -2.09 31.02 4.08
CA ALA A 193 -0.69 30.73 3.79
C ALA A 193 -0.53 29.64 2.70
N PHE A 194 -1.33 28.59 2.76
CA PHE A 194 -1.32 27.55 1.73
C PHE A 194 -1.74 28.10 0.36
N LEU A 195 -2.79 28.94 0.29
CA LEU A 195 -3.25 29.56 -0.95
C LEU A 195 -2.18 30.49 -1.57
N THR A 196 -1.45 31.26 -0.76
CA THR A 196 -0.37 32.12 -1.24
C THR A 196 0.71 31.33 -1.99
N GLU A 197 1.00 30.12 -1.53
CA GLU A 197 1.99 29.23 -2.15
C GLU A 197 1.43 28.40 -3.32
N LEU A 198 0.10 28.40 -3.50
CA LEU A 198 -0.59 27.54 -4.49
C LEU A 198 -0.21 27.91 -5.93
N ALA A 199 0.13 29.18 -6.20
CA ALA A 199 0.59 29.65 -7.51
C ALA A 199 1.84 28.89 -8.02
N ASN A 200 2.65 28.37 -7.11
CA ASN A 200 3.86 27.60 -7.44
C ASN A 200 3.62 26.08 -7.46
N GLU A 201 2.39 25.63 -7.22
CA GLU A 201 2.07 24.21 -7.15
C GLU A 201 1.78 23.64 -8.54
N PRO A 202 2.55 22.64 -9.02
CA PRO A 202 2.27 22.03 -10.31
C PRO A 202 0.95 21.25 -10.27
N ASP A 203 0.21 21.30 -11.37
CA ASP A 203 -1.05 20.54 -11.55
C ASP A 203 -2.07 20.78 -10.43
N VAL A 204 -2.41 22.05 -10.16
CA VAL A 204 -3.42 22.47 -9.16
C VAL A 204 -4.76 21.79 -9.39
N GLY A 205 -5.14 21.55 -10.65
CA GLY A 205 -6.37 20.85 -11.03
C GLY A 205 -6.50 19.43 -10.51
N SER A 206 -5.39 18.82 -10.07
CA SER A 206 -5.40 17.51 -9.43
C SER A 206 -5.70 17.55 -7.93
N LEU A 207 -5.79 18.74 -7.33
CA LEU A 207 -5.99 18.90 -5.91
C LEU A 207 -7.45 18.68 -5.49
N LEU A 208 -7.60 18.07 -4.33
CA LEU A 208 -8.87 17.86 -3.65
C LEU A 208 -8.82 18.49 -2.26
N LEU A 209 -9.85 19.21 -1.91
CA LEU A 209 -10.12 19.72 -0.57
C LEU A 209 -11.17 18.84 0.08
N GLN A 210 -10.91 18.34 1.27
CA GLN A 210 -11.81 17.43 1.98
C GLN A 210 -11.97 17.86 3.44
N LYS A 211 -13.16 17.71 4.00
CA LYS A 211 -13.38 17.81 5.44
C LYS A 211 -12.49 16.81 6.17
N PHE A 212 -11.80 17.24 7.21
CA PHE A 212 -11.00 16.34 8.03
C PHE A 212 -11.89 15.31 8.73
N ALA A 213 -11.53 14.04 8.58
CA ALA A 213 -12.16 12.94 9.30
C ALA A 213 -11.29 12.58 10.51
N SER A 214 -11.86 12.68 11.70
CA SER A 214 -11.21 12.30 12.96
C SER A 214 -11.11 10.79 13.14
N GLY A 215 -10.36 10.37 14.15
CA GLY A 215 -10.23 8.96 14.53
C GLY A 215 -8.94 8.29 14.07
N ALA A 216 -8.98 6.97 13.99
CA ALA A 216 -7.84 6.14 13.61
C ALA A 216 -8.04 5.51 12.22
N ARG A 217 -6.98 5.44 11.43
CA ARG A 217 -6.99 4.76 10.14
C ARG A 217 -7.13 3.25 10.34
N GLN A 218 -8.12 2.67 9.70
CA GLN A 218 -8.31 1.23 9.60
C GLN A 218 -7.99 0.77 8.18
N ASN A 219 -7.13 -0.24 8.08
CA ASN A 219 -6.74 -0.88 6.83
C ASN A 219 -7.50 -2.20 6.70
N CYS A 220 -8.36 -2.30 5.70
CA CYS A 220 -9.08 -3.50 5.33
C CYS A 220 -8.35 -4.15 4.15
N HIS A 221 -7.51 -5.15 4.42
CA HIS A 221 -6.87 -5.95 3.39
C HIS A 221 -7.87 -6.92 2.81
N ILE A 222 -7.95 -6.97 1.49
CA ILE A 222 -8.92 -7.79 0.77
C ILE A 222 -8.26 -8.64 -0.31
N ALA A 223 -8.88 -9.78 -0.61
CA ALA A 223 -8.77 -10.46 -1.88
C ALA A 223 -10.18 -10.65 -2.42
N ALA A 224 -10.37 -10.38 -3.71
CA ALA A 224 -11.66 -10.51 -4.36
C ALA A 224 -11.52 -11.20 -5.72
N ASP A 225 -12.51 -12.04 -6.06
CA ASP A 225 -12.63 -12.72 -7.34
C ASP A 225 -13.88 -12.22 -8.05
N ARG A 226 -13.69 -11.38 -9.06
CA ARG A 226 -14.76 -10.82 -9.91
C ARG A 226 -15.90 -10.22 -9.09
N GLY A 227 -15.59 -9.28 -8.23
CA GLY A 227 -16.54 -8.57 -7.38
C GLY A 227 -16.95 -9.34 -6.10
N ARG A 228 -16.53 -10.59 -5.91
CA ARG A 228 -16.82 -11.37 -4.72
C ARG A 228 -15.65 -11.36 -3.75
N LEU A 229 -15.86 -10.89 -2.53
CA LEU A 229 -14.85 -10.88 -1.48
C LEU A 229 -14.52 -12.32 -1.05
N VAL A 230 -13.25 -12.76 -1.21
CA VAL A 230 -12.78 -14.12 -0.85
C VAL A 230 -11.89 -14.13 0.39
N ALA A 231 -11.24 -13.02 0.72
CA ALA A 231 -10.52 -12.88 1.99
C ALA A 231 -10.61 -11.45 2.52
N TYR A 232 -10.69 -11.32 3.85
CA TYR A 232 -10.78 -10.04 4.54
C TYR A 232 -9.98 -10.07 5.84
N PHE A 233 -9.13 -9.05 6.04
CA PHE A 233 -8.36 -8.87 7.26
C PHE A 233 -8.34 -7.40 7.63
N GLN A 234 -8.67 -7.06 8.89
CA GLN A 234 -8.77 -5.70 9.39
C GLN A 234 -7.69 -5.40 10.43
N GLN A 235 -7.05 -4.24 10.29
CA GLN A 235 -6.09 -3.74 11.26
C GLN A 235 -6.22 -2.23 11.44
N LYS A 236 -5.95 -1.78 12.66
CA LYS A 236 -5.91 -0.37 13.05
C LYS A 236 -4.47 0.12 13.02
N VAL A 237 -4.22 1.25 12.37
CA VAL A 237 -2.94 1.96 12.43
C VAL A 237 -2.90 2.75 13.74
N LEU A 238 -1.88 2.51 14.55
CA LEU A 238 -1.70 3.16 15.83
C LEU A 238 -0.75 4.37 15.76
N ARG A 239 0.25 4.28 14.88
CA ARG A 239 1.19 5.36 14.60
C ARG A 239 1.66 5.31 13.15
N THR A 240 1.97 6.48 12.62
CA THR A 240 2.59 6.67 11.30
C THR A 240 4.00 7.24 11.46
N ASP A 241 4.74 7.30 10.37
CA ASP A 241 6.04 7.97 10.29
C ASP A 241 5.93 9.51 10.35
N GLU A 242 4.73 10.07 10.22
CA GLU A 242 4.44 11.48 10.44
C GLU A 242 3.68 11.70 11.76
N LEU A 243 4.01 12.79 12.49
CA LEU A 243 3.40 13.09 13.80
C LEU A 243 1.92 13.48 13.70
N ASP A 244 1.48 13.98 12.54
CA ASP A 244 0.10 14.44 12.30
C ASP A 244 -0.86 13.29 11.92
N GLY A 245 -0.37 12.04 11.91
CA GLY A 245 -1.16 10.86 11.56
C GLY A 245 -1.27 10.59 10.05
N THR A 246 -0.77 11.48 9.20
CA THR A 246 -0.58 11.22 7.77
C THR A 246 0.60 10.25 7.55
N GLY A 247 0.91 9.91 6.31
CA GLY A 247 2.07 9.05 6.02
C GLY A 247 1.80 7.55 6.22
N ILE A 248 2.89 6.80 6.41
CA ILE A 248 2.91 5.34 6.38
C ILE A 248 2.84 4.76 7.80
N GLY A 249 2.04 3.71 7.99
CA GLY A 249 1.93 3.05 9.30
C GLY A 249 3.24 2.43 9.76
N VAL A 250 3.75 2.83 10.93
CA VAL A 250 4.91 2.24 11.59
C VAL A 250 4.54 1.29 12.71
N GLU A 251 3.39 1.48 13.33
CA GLU A 251 2.82 0.60 14.34
C GLU A 251 1.31 0.41 14.11
N GLY A 252 0.83 -0.80 14.25
CA GLY A 252 -0.61 -1.10 14.19
C GLY A 252 -0.94 -2.43 14.84
N VAL A 253 -2.22 -2.76 14.84
CA VAL A 253 -2.75 -3.91 15.54
C VAL A 253 -3.91 -4.53 14.76
N SER A 254 -3.98 -5.87 14.73
CA SER A 254 -5.18 -6.57 14.23
C SER A 254 -6.36 -6.30 15.14
N VAL A 255 -7.51 -6.03 14.58
CA VAL A 255 -8.75 -5.75 15.29
C VAL A 255 -9.85 -6.74 14.89
N PRO A 256 -10.86 -6.97 15.70
CA PRO A 256 -12.02 -7.74 15.28
C PRO A 256 -12.61 -7.18 14.00
N VAL A 257 -13.22 -8.05 13.19
CA VAL A 257 -13.93 -7.62 11.99
C VAL A 257 -15.11 -6.73 12.40
N ALA A 258 -15.09 -5.48 11.93
CA ALA A 258 -16.24 -4.59 12.03
C ALA A 258 -17.22 -4.92 10.89
N PRO A 259 -18.46 -5.38 11.17
CA PRO A 259 -19.40 -5.81 10.15
C PRO A 259 -19.69 -4.74 9.10
N ASP A 260 -19.82 -3.49 9.52
CA ASP A 260 -20.09 -2.37 8.61
C ASP A 260 -18.92 -2.12 7.63
N LEU A 261 -17.67 -2.10 8.14
CA LEU A 261 -16.50 -1.90 7.27
C LEU A 261 -16.34 -3.05 6.27
N ARG A 262 -16.63 -4.28 6.70
CA ARG A 262 -16.64 -5.43 5.80
C ARG A 262 -17.72 -5.29 4.73
N ALA A 263 -18.96 -4.94 5.10
CA ALA A 263 -20.06 -4.70 4.17
C ALA A 263 -19.75 -3.56 3.18
N TYR A 264 -19.07 -2.50 3.63
CA TYR A 264 -18.59 -1.43 2.73
C TYR A 264 -17.58 -1.96 1.72
N CYS A 265 -16.63 -2.79 2.16
CA CYS A 265 -15.68 -3.44 1.26
C CYS A 265 -16.36 -4.37 0.26
N GLU A 266 -17.34 -5.19 0.70
CA GLU A 266 -18.12 -6.09 -0.15
C GLU A 266 -18.86 -5.32 -1.26
N ARG A 267 -19.58 -4.25 -0.90
CA ARG A 267 -20.29 -3.40 -1.87
C ARG A 267 -19.34 -2.71 -2.86
N LEU A 268 -18.18 -2.26 -2.39
CA LEU A 268 -17.23 -1.57 -3.25
C LEU A 268 -16.55 -2.53 -4.24
N VAL A 269 -16.13 -3.73 -3.81
CA VAL A 269 -15.51 -4.71 -4.71
C VAL A 269 -16.54 -5.26 -5.72
N GLU A 270 -17.80 -5.44 -5.32
CA GLU A 270 -18.89 -5.85 -6.20
C GLU A 270 -19.15 -4.80 -7.28
N ALA A 271 -19.34 -3.53 -6.90
CA ALA A 271 -19.61 -2.43 -7.84
C ALA A 271 -18.45 -2.17 -8.82
N LEU A 272 -17.22 -2.53 -8.46
CA LEU A 272 -16.05 -2.43 -9.31
C LEU A 272 -15.78 -3.70 -10.13
N GLY A 273 -16.51 -4.79 -9.89
CA GLY A 273 -16.16 -6.10 -10.44
C GLY A 273 -14.73 -6.51 -10.07
N TYR A 274 -14.23 -6.07 -8.90
CA TYR A 274 -12.83 -6.14 -8.54
C TYR A 274 -12.29 -7.56 -8.56
N HIS A 275 -11.11 -7.74 -9.19
CA HIS A 275 -10.45 -9.03 -9.32
C HIS A 275 -8.97 -8.87 -8.97
N GLY A 276 -8.55 -9.32 -7.79
CA GLY A 276 -7.19 -9.14 -7.27
C GLY A 276 -7.15 -8.94 -5.76
N ILE A 277 -6.00 -8.47 -5.29
CA ILE A 277 -5.79 -8.10 -3.88
C ILE A 277 -5.71 -6.59 -3.73
N GLY A 278 -6.09 -6.07 -2.56
CA GLY A 278 -6.03 -4.65 -2.30
C GLY A 278 -6.15 -4.30 -0.82
N CYS A 279 -6.14 -2.99 -0.55
CA CYS A 279 -6.35 -2.45 0.78
C CYS A 279 -7.28 -1.24 0.70
N ILE A 280 -8.46 -1.38 1.30
CA ILE A 280 -9.45 -0.31 1.43
C ILE A 280 -9.22 0.34 2.80
N GLN A 281 -9.15 1.67 2.83
CA GLN A 281 -8.83 2.41 4.04
C GLN A 281 -9.99 3.29 4.47
N PHE A 282 -10.25 3.30 5.78
CA PHE A 282 -11.24 4.14 6.42
C PHE A 282 -10.64 4.90 7.60
N MET A 283 -11.13 6.11 7.86
CA MET A 283 -11.02 6.74 9.17
C MET A 283 -12.20 6.31 10.01
N VAL A 284 -11.93 5.90 11.25
CA VAL A 284 -12.96 5.47 12.21
C VAL A 284 -12.74 6.21 13.51
N ASP A 285 -13.70 7.02 13.89
CA ASP A 285 -13.74 7.69 15.17
C ASP A 285 -14.51 6.82 16.16
N GLU A 286 -13.78 6.15 17.05
CA GLU A 286 -14.38 5.23 18.02
C GLU A 286 -15.27 5.95 19.07
N ALA A 287 -15.07 7.26 19.27
CA ALA A 287 -15.86 8.03 20.24
C ALA A 287 -17.24 8.40 19.68
N SER A 288 -17.31 8.78 18.41
CA SER A 288 -18.56 9.15 17.75
C SER A 288 -19.19 8.03 16.93
N GLY A 289 -18.44 6.96 16.63
CA GLY A 289 -18.82 5.93 15.69
C GLY A 289 -18.74 6.38 14.21
N ALA A 290 -18.24 7.59 13.93
CA ALA A 290 -18.15 8.11 12.58
C ALA A 290 -17.13 7.32 11.75
N VAL A 291 -17.52 7.00 10.51
CA VAL A 291 -16.68 6.34 9.52
C VAL A 291 -16.54 7.23 8.30
N ALA A 292 -15.35 7.29 7.72
CA ALA A 292 -15.12 7.95 6.43
C ALA A 292 -14.18 7.12 5.56
N PHE A 293 -14.61 6.81 4.34
CA PHE A 293 -13.77 6.20 3.32
C PHE A 293 -12.60 7.13 2.96
N LEU A 294 -11.39 6.59 2.88
CA LEU A 294 -10.18 7.34 2.53
C LEU A 294 -9.70 7.09 1.11
N GLU A 295 -9.44 5.81 0.80
CA GLU A 295 -8.88 5.39 -0.49
C GLU A 295 -8.95 3.87 -0.65
N PHE A 296 -8.80 3.42 -1.89
CA PHE A 296 -8.60 2.03 -2.22
C PHE A 296 -7.25 1.88 -2.93
N ASN A 297 -6.33 1.17 -2.30
CA ASN A 297 -5.04 0.80 -2.88
C ASN A 297 -5.18 -0.54 -3.61
N PRO A 298 -5.20 -0.59 -4.97
CA PRO A 298 -5.43 -1.82 -5.75
C PRO A 298 -4.14 -2.67 -5.87
N ARG A 299 -3.48 -2.88 -4.76
CA ARG A 299 -2.21 -3.60 -4.63
C ARG A 299 -2.01 -4.07 -3.20
N MET A 300 -0.95 -4.87 -3.00
CA MET A 300 -0.53 -5.21 -1.65
C MET A 300 -0.12 -3.96 -0.86
N ASP A 301 -0.74 -3.75 0.28
CA ASP A 301 -0.38 -2.65 1.19
C ASP A 301 0.93 -2.93 1.92
N SER A 302 1.61 -1.87 2.29
CA SER A 302 2.91 -1.92 2.96
C SER A 302 2.88 -2.54 4.37
N THR A 303 1.69 -2.69 4.97
CA THR A 303 1.47 -3.32 6.29
C THR A 303 0.96 -4.76 6.19
N ALA A 304 0.81 -5.29 4.98
CA ALA A 304 0.28 -6.63 4.73
C ALA A 304 1.18 -7.79 5.22
N ALA A 305 2.36 -7.48 5.76
CA ALA A 305 3.17 -8.48 6.45
C ALA A 305 2.49 -9.04 7.72
N LEU A 306 1.65 -8.25 8.42
CA LEU A 306 0.91 -8.75 9.58
C LEU A 306 -0.11 -9.83 9.19
N PRO A 307 -1.07 -9.59 8.27
CA PRO A 307 -1.97 -10.64 7.83
C PRO A 307 -1.22 -11.86 7.29
N TYR A 308 -0.13 -11.68 6.53
CA TYR A 308 0.70 -12.80 6.09
C TYR A 308 1.22 -13.66 7.25
N ARG A 309 1.73 -13.05 8.32
CA ARG A 309 2.19 -13.75 9.54
C ARG A 309 1.05 -14.45 10.28
N LEU A 310 -0.18 -14.02 10.09
CA LEU A 310 -1.38 -14.60 10.70
C LEU A 310 -2.11 -15.60 9.76
N GLY A 311 -1.47 -15.98 8.64
CA GLY A 311 -1.96 -17.01 7.73
C GLY A 311 -2.84 -16.51 6.59
N TYR A 312 -2.92 -15.18 6.38
CA TYR A 312 -3.58 -14.57 5.23
C TYR A 312 -2.54 -14.24 4.15
N ASP A 313 -2.24 -15.23 3.30
CA ASP A 313 -1.21 -15.13 2.27
C ASP A 313 -1.74 -14.43 1.01
N TYR A 314 -1.87 -13.11 1.08
CA TYR A 314 -2.33 -12.28 -0.03
C TYR A 314 -1.47 -12.39 -1.30
N PRO A 315 -0.13 -12.47 -1.26
CA PRO A 315 0.67 -12.70 -2.47
C PRO A 315 0.32 -13.99 -3.20
N ARG A 316 0.12 -15.09 -2.45
CA ARG A 316 -0.33 -16.37 -3.02
C ARG A 316 -1.72 -16.23 -3.61
N MET A 317 -2.69 -15.67 -2.86
CA MET A 317 -4.05 -15.44 -3.34
C MET A 317 -4.06 -14.59 -4.63
N ALA A 318 -3.21 -13.57 -4.72
CA ALA A 318 -3.12 -12.73 -5.90
C ALA A 318 -2.73 -13.51 -7.15
N VAL A 319 -1.74 -14.40 -7.04
CA VAL A 319 -1.34 -15.28 -8.15
C VAL A 319 -2.43 -16.30 -8.48
N GLU A 320 -3.09 -16.88 -7.47
CA GLU A 320 -4.20 -17.83 -7.66
C GLU A 320 -5.38 -17.15 -8.39
N ILE A 321 -5.74 -15.92 -8.00
CA ILE A 321 -6.76 -15.11 -8.67
C ILE A 321 -6.35 -14.84 -10.12
N ALA A 322 -5.14 -14.36 -10.36
CA ALA A 322 -4.64 -14.08 -11.71
C ALA A 322 -4.60 -15.36 -12.60
N ALA A 323 -4.30 -16.51 -12.00
CA ALA A 323 -4.34 -17.81 -12.65
C ALA A 323 -5.76 -18.36 -12.86
N ARG A 324 -6.79 -17.62 -12.43
CA ARG A 324 -8.20 -18.03 -12.47
C ARG A 324 -8.49 -19.33 -11.69
N VAL A 325 -7.72 -19.58 -10.65
CA VAL A 325 -8.01 -20.67 -9.71
C VAL A 325 -9.20 -20.26 -8.85
N ALA A 326 -10.22 -21.09 -8.78
CA ALA A 326 -11.39 -20.82 -7.95
C ALA A 326 -10.99 -20.83 -6.47
N LEU A 327 -11.11 -19.68 -5.80
CA LEU A 327 -10.84 -19.56 -4.38
C LEU A 327 -12.11 -19.71 -3.57
N ALA A 328 -12.11 -20.66 -2.62
CA ALA A 328 -13.13 -20.67 -1.58
C ALA A 328 -12.95 -19.46 -0.65
N PRO A 329 -14.05 -18.87 -0.15
CA PRO A 329 -13.96 -17.81 0.82
C PRO A 329 -13.16 -18.25 2.06
N LEU A 330 -12.16 -17.44 2.43
CA LEU A 330 -11.37 -17.70 3.62
C LEU A 330 -12.19 -17.33 4.87
N THR A 331 -12.77 -18.34 5.50
CA THR A 331 -13.62 -18.19 6.70
C THR A 331 -12.82 -18.22 8.01
N ARG A 332 -11.52 -18.50 7.94
CA ARG A 332 -10.66 -18.59 9.12
C ARG A 332 -10.66 -17.25 9.88
N ALA A 333 -10.96 -17.31 11.17
CA ALA A 333 -10.76 -16.18 12.07
C ALA A 333 -9.27 -15.93 12.33
N TYR A 334 -8.90 -14.67 12.50
CA TYR A 334 -7.57 -14.27 12.96
C TYR A 334 -7.63 -13.70 14.38
N PRO A 335 -6.56 -13.83 15.17
CA PRO A 335 -6.53 -13.27 16.51
C PRO A 335 -6.43 -11.73 16.46
N ALA A 336 -7.32 -11.05 17.19
CA ALA A 336 -7.21 -9.62 17.44
C ALA A 336 -6.07 -9.33 18.44
N GLY A 337 -5.62 -8.08 18.48
CA GLY A 337 -4.58 -7.63 19.41
C GLY A 337 -3.14 -7.94 18.97
N LYS A 338 -2.93 -8.59 17.84
CA LYS A 338 -1.58 -8.86 17.31
C LYS A 338 -1.02 -7.60 16.68
N ARG A 339 0.15 -7.16 17.15
CA ARG A 339 0.77 -5.90 16.73
C ARG A 339 1.81 -6.12 15.67
N TYR A 340 1.93 -5.15 14.73
CA TYR A 340 3.10 -5.01 13.87
C TYR A 340 3.92 -3.79 14.25
N HIS A 341 5.20 -3.86 13.93
CA HIS A 341 6.13 -2.75 14.06
C HIS A 341 7.07 -2.68 12.85
N TRP A 342 7.25 -1.49 12.29
CA TRP A 342 8.24 -1.21 11.26
C TRP A 342 9.40 -0.42 11.85
N LEU A 343 10.32 -1.16 12.50
CA LEU A 343 11.46 -0.58 13.22
C LEU A 343 12.26 0.41 12.37
N TYR A 344 12.57 0.05 11.10
CA TYR A 344 13.37 0.93 10.24
C TYR A 344 12.70 2.29 10.01
N GLY A 345 11.41 2.33 9.69
CA GLY A 345 10.65 3.58 9.53
C GLY A 345 10.56 4.37 10.83
N ASP A 346 10.32 3.69 11.94
CA ASP A 346 10.21 4.32 13.26
C ASP A 346 11.54 5.00 13.68
N VAL A 347 12.67 4.33 13.44
CA VAL A 347 14.01 4.90 13.66
C VAL A 347 14.24 6.14 12.79
N LEU A 348 13.85 6.11 11.51
CA LEU A 348 13.99 7.26 10.63
C LEU A 348 13.16 8.46 11.09
N SER A 349 11.92 8.22 11.48
CA SER A 349 11.01 9.26 12.01
C SER A 349 11.56 9.88 13.30
N TRP A 350 12.08 9.03 14.21
CA TRP A 350 12.69 9.48 15.46
C TRP A 350 13.89 10.42 15.20
N PHE A 351 14.81 10.02 14.30
CA PHE A 351 15.94 10.89 13.92
C PHE A 351 15.49 12.17 13.22
N GLY A 352 14.45 12.10 12.37
CA GLY A 352 13.88 13.26 11.70
C GLY A 352 13.32 14.27 12.70
N CYS A 353 12.51 13.81 13.65
CA CYS A 353 11.92 14.65 14.70
C CYS A 353 12.98 15.27 15.61
N ARG A 354 14.00 14.49 16.00
CA ARG A 354 15.13 15.00 16.79
C ARG A 354 15.89 16.12 16.06
N LYS A 355 16.21 15.90 14.78
CA LYS A 355 16.94 16.89 13.97
C LYS A 355 16.17 18.19 13.78
N GLN A 356 14.84 18.11 13.69
CA GLN A 356 13.95 19.25 13.45
C GLN A 356 13.48 19.93 14.74
N GLY A 357 13.89 19.44 15.92
CA GLY A 357 13.44 19.97 17.20
C GLY A 357 11.94 19.86 17.48
N ARG A 358 11.26 18.91 16.80
CA ARG A 358 9.79 18.75 16.89
C ARG A 358 9.31 18.10 18.19
N GLN A 359 10.22 17.54 18.98
CA GLN A 359 9.95 16.79 20.19
C GLN A 359 10.97 17.14 21.27
N SER A 360 10.54 17.22 22.50
CA SER A 360 11.41 17.37 23.67
C SER A 360 12.27 16.12 23.91
N SER A 361 13.37 16.26 24.66
CA SER A 361 14.22 15.12 25.02
C SER A 361 13.48 14.03 25.76
N ALA A 362 12.51 14.38 26.64
CA ALA A 362 11.68 13.43 27.38
C ALA A 362 10.73 12.65 26.45
N GLU A 363 10.15 13.29 25.45
CA GLU A 363 9.31 12.64 24.43
C GLU A 363 10.13 11.71 23.55
N LEU A 364 11.31 12.14 23.13
CA LEU A 364 12.24 11.30 22.34
C LEU A 364 12.68 10.07 23.13
N LEU A 365 12.95 10.19 24.43
CA LEU A 365 13.29 9.07 25.30
C LEU A 365 12.13 8.10 25.44
N ARG A 366 10.91 8.58 25.73
CA ARG A 366 9.71 7.76 25.79
C ARG A 366 9.45 7.02 24.47
N TRP A 367 9.67 7.70 23.33
CA TRP A 367 9.56 7.07 22.03
C TRP A 367 10.60 5.97 21.82
N ALA A 368 11.87 6.19 22.19
CA ALA A 368 12.93 5.19 22.08
C ALA A 368 12.63 3.95 22.96
N LEU A 369 12.16 4.14 24.20
CA LEU A 369 11.75 3.05 25.08
C LEU A 369 10.57 2.25 24.48
N ARG A 370 9.56 2.94 23.97
CA ARG A 370 8.43 2.30 23.28
C ARG A 370 8.89 1.51 22.06
N MET A 371 9.75 2.09 21.23
CA MET A 371 10.31 1.45 20.03
C MET A 371 11.06 0.17 20.40
N SER A 372 11.92 0.20 21.44
CA SER A 372 12.64 -0.96 21.93
C SER A 372 11.66 -2.05 22.41
N TRP A 373 10.66 -1.68 23.19
CA TRP A 373 9.62 -2.61 23.65
C TRP A 373 8.84 -3.23 22.47
N ARG A 374 8.44 -2.42 21.47
CA ARG A 374 7.72 -2.92 20.29
C ARG A 374 8.57 -3.82 19.43
N THR A 375 9.86 -3.59 19.36
CA THR A 375 10.79 -4.47 18.64
C THR A 375 10.79 -5.88 19.22
N LEU A 376 10.61 -6.04 20.53
CA LEU A 376 10.58 -7.35 21.18
C LEU A 376 9.19 -8.01 21.18
N THR A 377 8.11 -7.23 21.11
CA THR A 377 6.75 -7.71 21.37
C THR A 377 5.81 -7.70 20.15
N SER A 378 6.29 -7.26 18.98
CA SER A 378 5.46 -7.12 17.77
C SER A 378 5.99 -7.96 16.61
N TYR A 379 5.12 -8.29 15.67
CA TYR A 379 5.54 -8.82 14.37
C TYR A 379 6.23 -7.73 13.56
N HIS A 380 7.38 -8.04 12.99
CA HIS A 380 8.11 -7.08 12.16
C HIS A 380 7.62 -7.12 10.72
N LEU A 381 7.48 -5.94 10.10
CA LEU A 381 7.05 -5.87 8.69
C LEU A 381 8.11 -6.36 7.71
N THR A 382 9.40 -6.20 8.03
CA THR A 382 10.49 -6.59 7.11
C THR A 382 11.41 -7.67 7.67
N TRP A 383 11.55 -7.80 9.00
CA TRP A 383 12.44 -8.78 9.62
C TRP A 383 11.89 -10.20 9.52
N ASP A 384 12.74 -11.12 9.11
CA ASP A 384 12.54 -12.58 9.17
C ASP A 384 13.86 -13.26 9.45
N ALA A 385 13.94 -14.05 10.54
CA ALA A 385 15.19 -14.73 10.93
C ALA A 385 15.67 -15.75 9.88
N ARG A 386 14.77 -16.27 9.04
CA ARG A 386 15.09 -17.19 7.94
C ARG A 386 15.56 -16.49 6.67
N ASP A 387 15.41 -15.14 6.61
CA ASP A 387 15.80 -14.29 5.49
C ASP A 387 16.15 -12.87 5.98
N PRO A 388 17.22 -12.71 6.79
CA PRO A 388 17.50 -11.45 7.49
C PRO A 388 18.09 -10.35 6.60
N MET A 389 18.75 -10.73 5.50
CA MET A 389 19.57 -9.83 4.69
C MET A 389 18.84 -8.60 4.15
N PRO A 390 17.57 -8.68 3.67
CA PRO A 390 16.84 -7.50 3.24
C PRO A 390 16.75 -6.42 4.32
N THR A 391 16.43 -6.81 5.55
CA THR A 391 16.29 -5.85 6.67
C THR A 391 17.64 -5.30 7.12
N LEU A 392 18.65 -6.15 7.25
CA LEU A 392 20.01 -5.72 7.64
C LEU A 392 20.58 -4.72 6.63
N HIS A 393 20.37 -4.96 5.33
CA HIS A 393 20.82 -4.04 4.30
C HIS A 393 20.07 -2.70 4.29
N MET A 394 18.78 -2.66 4.64
CA MET A 394 18.06 -1.40 4.82
C MET A 394 18.76 -0.49 5.84
N PHE A 395 19.16 -1.04 6.99
CA PHE A 395 19.91 -0.30 8.02
C PHE A 395 21.31 0.08 7.55
N TRP A 396 22.04 -0.85 6.93
CA TRP A 396 23.39 -0.61 6.40
C TRP A 396 23.41 0.50 5.34
N LYS A 397 22.48 0.47 4.39
CA LYS A 397 22.36 1.50 3.34
C LYS A 397 22.17 2.90 3.94
N LYS A 398 21.43 3.01 5.04
CA LYS A 398 21.23 4.29 5.73
C LYS A 398 22.48 4.75 6.48
N LEU A 399 23.12 3.84 7.21
CA LEU A 399 24.33 4.14 7.96
C LEU A 399 25.46 4.60 7.03
N SER A 400 25.69 3.89 5.92
CA SER A 400 26.70 4.23 4.93
C SER A 400 26.46 5.60 4.27
N ARG A 401 25.20 5.97 4.00
CA ARG A 401 24.85 7.31 3.49
C ARG A 401 25.11 8.40 4.52
N ALA A 402 24.84 8.16 5.81
CA ALA A 402 25.12 9.09 6.88
C ALA A 402 26.62 9.36 7.04
N VAL A 403 27.45 8.30 7.03
CA VAL A 403 28.91 8.39 7.11
C VAL A 403 29.50 9.14 5.91
N ARG A 404 29.00 8.87 4.69
CA ARG A 404 29.49 9.58 3.49
C ARG A 404 29.18 11.07 3.48
N ARG A 405 28.06 11.49 4.07
CA ARG A 405 27.69 12.92 4.20
C ARG A 405 28.51 13.69 5.25
N GLN A 406 29.19 12.99 6.14
CA GLN A 406 30.03 13.58 7.18
C GLN A 406 31.52 13.68 6.80
N ARG A 407 31.94 13.13 5.66
CA ARG A 407 33.31 13.32 5.16
C ARG A 407 33.32 14.64 4.36
N PRO A 408 33.96 15.72 4.88
CA PRO A 408 34.26 16.86 4.06
C PRO A 408 35.23 16.40 2.96
N GLY A 409 34.94 16.80 1.71
CA GLY A 409 35.83 16.64 0.59
C GLY A 409 37.08 17.51 0.76
#